data_1df6c7a17bcb8b31aeaea8751fc96d8b
#
_entry.id   1df6c7a17bcb8b31aeaea8751fc96d8b
#
_cell.length_a   1.000
_cell.length_b   1.000
_cell.length_c   1.000
_cell.angle_alpha   90.00
_cell.angle_beta   90.00
_cell.angle_gamma   90.00
#
_symmetry.space_group_name_H-M   'P 1'
#
loop_
_entity.id
_entity.type
_entity.pdbx_description
1 polymer ?
#
loop_
_entity_poly.entity_id
_entity_poly.type
_entity_poly.pdbx_seq_one_letter_code
_entity_poly.pdbx_strand_id
1 'polypeptide(L)'
;MIFKKSKTVDDILKGSLRILNAYSDGEEPEVEDMENARDTLNDILDFLETKGFLFFLREWRIRVFEPSSVVKINNNCYRCILSHKSPNYTQWGASKSYQEGDLVIPAIYNGYYYELKTVDGGISGTEQPAFPENQDESVLDNGLTWVAIPDTKPSVGKNWHKFWYKNENLTEGSQYTQNTSYKRAGDFELNDDEQTIERVFCRKQNQDYKIDLLRDADFADLDTKYTESMPVDLYLEQKGTNNISCHLYPSPNETGKDGYVLHYLASLRIENYEGSKDISLPEDWFLAIKWLLCSELGQEFQIPLDQQIYNDRKADKLLSEAMKTNRPKIVTRSVIKSAY
;
A
#
# COMPACT_ATOMS: atom_id res chain seq x y z
N MET A 1 -8.36 33.95 -25.71
CA MET A 1 -8.45 32.63 -25.08
C MET A 1 -7.49 31.71 -25.82
N ILE A 2 -6.31 31.45 -25.29
CA ILE A 2 -5.34 30.54 -25.93
C ILE A 2 -5.77 29.13 -25.49
N PHE A 3 -6.32 28.35 -26.39
CA PHE A 3 -6.59 26.94 -26.15
C PHE A 3 -5.23 26.23 -25.99
N LYS A 4 -4.79 25.94 -24.75
CA LYS A 4 -3.71 25.00 -24.53
C LYS A 4 -4.19 23.64 -25.07
N LYS A 5 -3.54 23.16 -26.13
CA LYS A 5 -3.78 21.79 -26.62
C LYS A 5 -3.34 20.85 -25.50
N SER A 6 -4.23 20.00 -25.03
CA SER A 6 -3.89 18.91 -24.14
C SER A 6 -2.78 18.07 -24.79
N LYS A 7 -1.75 17.71 -24.03
CA LYS A 7 -0.64 16.88 -24.50
C LYS A 7 -0.87 15.45 -24.06
N THR A 8 -0.72 14.53 -24.98
CA THR A 8 -0.92 13.10 -24.74
C THR A 8 0.41 12.36 -24.60
N VAL A 9 0.36 11.10 -24.15
CA VAL A 9 1.51 10.19 -24.18
C VAL A 9 2.07 10.09 -25.60
N ASP A 10 1.21 9.90 -26.58
CA ASP A 10 1.60 9.81 -27.99
C ASP A 10 2.35 11.07 -28.49
N ASP A 11 2.03 12.26 -27.97
CA ASP A 11 2.79 13.48 -28.32
C ASP A 11 4.24 13.44 -27.80
N ILE A 12 4.49 12.76 -26.65
CA ILE A 12 5.85 12.52 -26.16
C ILE A 12 6.55 11.51 -27.04
N LEU A 13 5.94 10.33 -27.24
CA LEU A 13 6.52 9.22 -28.00
C LEU A 13 6.86 9.66 -29.43
N LYS A 14 5.87 10.13 -30.18
CA LYS A 14 6.06 10.64 -31.56
C LYS A 14 7.08 11.77 -31.61
N GLY A 15 7.05 12.66 -30.62
CA GLY A 15 7.99 13.78 -30.57
C GLY A 15 9.42 13.34 -30.30
N SER A 16 9.64 12.27 -29.54
CA SER A 16 10.98 11.71 -29.25
C SER A 16 11.51 10.94 -30.47
N LEU A 17 10.70 10.06 -31.06
CA LEU A 17 11.04 9.29 -32.23
C LEU A 17 11.37 10.19 -33.43
N ARG A 18 10.67 11.33 -33.58
CA ARG A 18 11.00 12.34 -34.64
C ARG A 18 12.36 12.99 -34.42
N ILE A 19 12.77 13.29 -33.18
CA ILE A 19 14.09 13.83 -32.84
C ILE A 19 15.19 12.83 -33.19
N LEU A 20 14.91 11.54 -33.03
CA LEU A 20 15.83 10.46 -33.40
C LEU A 20 15.85 10.14 -34.89
N ASN A 21 15.04 10.81 -35.71
CA ASN A 21 14.84 10.53 -37.13
C ASN A 21 14.37 9.09 -37.42
N ALA A 22 13.63 8.47 -36.46
CA ALA A 22 13.09 7.14 -36.63
C ALA A 22 12.04 7.07 -37.77
N TYR A 23 11.41 8.18 -38.10
CA TYR A 23 10.47 8.30 -39.22
C TYR A 23 10.51 9.70 -39.85
N SER A 24 10.07 9.81 -41.11
CA SER A 24 10.10 11.03 -41.87
C SER A 24 8.90 11.94 -41.59
N ASP A 25 9.02 13.23 -41.90
CA ASP A 25 7.90 14.17 -41.77
C ASP A 25 6.73 13.76 -42.66
N GLY A 26 5.56 13.55 -42.06
CA GLY A 26 4.34 13.12 -42.75
C GLY A 26 4.09 11.61 -42.71
N GLU A 27 5.00 10.83 -42.16
CA GLU A 27 4.83 9.40 -41.89
C GLU A 27 4.41 9.20 -40.43
N GLU A 28 3.78 8.07 -40.15
CA GLU A 28 3.56 7.61 -38.77
C GLU A 28 4.68 6.64 -38.35
N PRO A 29 5.15 6.65 -37.08
CA PRO A 29 6.16 5.70 -36.62
C PRO A 29 5.64 4.27 -36.70
N GLU A 30 6.54 3.32 -36.83
CA GLU A 30 6.20 1.90 -36.78
C GLU A 30 5.60 1.51 -35.41
N VAL A 31 4.72 0.50 -35.40
CA VAL A 31 4.04 0.07 -34.17
C VAL A 31 5.05 -0.43 -33.13
N GLU A 32 6.08 -1.17 -33.59
CA GLU A 32 7.14 -1.70 -32.75
C GLU A 32 7.97 -0.58 -32.11
N ASP A 33 8.30 0.48 -32.85
CA ASP A 33 9.01 1.65 -32.31
C ASP A 33 8.17 2.39 -31.26
N MET A 34 6.85 2.46 -31.47
CA MET A 34 5.93 3.09 -30.50
C MET A 34 5.79 2.27 -29.23
N GLU A 35 5.81 0.92 -29.32
CA GLU A 35 5.77 0.02 -28.17
C GLU A 35 7.06 0.11 -27.37
N ASN A 36 8.22 0.00 -28.00
CA ASN A 36 9.53 0.17 -27.37
C ASN A 36 9.66 1.54 -26.68
N ALA A 37 9.25 2.60 -27.37
CA ALA A 37 9.30 3.94 -26.79
C ALA A 37 8.36 4.09 -25.58
N ARG A 38 7.25 3.36 -25.55
CA ARG A 38 6.31 3.35 -24.42
C ARG A 38 6.90 2.62 -23.22
N ASP A 39 7.50 1.46 -23.45
CA ASP A 39 8.13 0.67 -22.37
C ASP A 39 9.28 1.46 -21.76
N THR A 40 10.15 2.05 -22.58
CA THR A 40 11.23 2.94 -22.12
C THR A 40 10.70 4.16 -21.37
N LEU A 41 9.58 4.75 -21.81
CA LEU A 41 8.94 5.85 -21.10
C LEU A 41 8.47 5.43 -19.70
N ASN A 42 7.86 4.26 -19.58
CA ASN A 42 7.42 3.73 -18.27
C ASN A 42 8.62 3.51 -17.34
N ASP A 43 9.71 2.92 -17.82
CA ASP A 43 10.94 2.74 -17.05
C ASP A 43 11.53 4.07 -16.55
N ILE A 44 11.53 5.11 -17.40
CA ILE A 44 11.97 6.47 -17.03
C ILE A 44 11.07 7.05 -15.94
N LEU A 45 9.76 6.90 -16.07
CA LEU A 45 8.80 7.42 -15.10
C LEU A 45 8.92 6.71 -13.76
N ASP A 46 9.04 5.38 -13.75
CA ASP A 46 9.27 4.57 -12.55
C ASP A 46 10.59 4.95 -11.86
N PHE A 47 11.65 5.19 -12.63
CA PHE A 47 12.91 5.68 -12.09
C PHE A 47 12.76 7.06 -11.43
N LEU A 48 12.12 8.01 -12.09
CA LEU A 48 11.89 9.36 -11.56
C LEU A 48 11.00 9.35 -10.31
N GLU A 49 10.00 8.48 -10.28
CA GLU A 49 9.13 8.24 -9.13
C GLU A 49 9.95 7.70 -7.95
N THR A 50 10.71 6.62 -8.16
CA THR A 50 11.57 5.99 -7.14
C THR A 50 12.57 6.98 -6.53
N LYS A 51 13.08 7.92 -7.35
CA LYS A 51 13.96 9.00 -6.87
C LYS A 51 13.24 10.16 -6.19
N GLY A 52 11.91 10.12 -6.14
CA GLY A 52 11.10 11.18 -5.53
C GLY A 52 11.19 12.51 -6.28
N PHE A 53 11.48 12.50 -7.59
CA PHE A 53 11.62 13.72 -8.39
C PHE A 53 10.27 14.30 -8.84
N LEU A 54 9.20 13.50 -8.81
CA LEU A 54 7.89 13.88 -9.32
C LEU A 54 7.03 14.57 -8.23
N PHE A 55 7.50 15.73 -7.74
CA PHE A 55 6.86 16.49 -6.66
C PHE A 55 5.44 16.99 -6.96
N PHE A 56 5.03 16.98 -8.21
CA PHE A 56 3.69 17.37 -8.62
C PHE A 56 2.66 16.25 -8.47
N LEU A 57 3.11 15.01 -8.29
CA LEU A 57 2.26 13.85 -8.01
C LEU A 57 1.98 13.73 -6.50
N ARG A 58 1.46 14.80 -5.90
CA ARG A 58 1.15 14.87 -4.48
C ARG A 58 -0.23 15.44 -4.27
N GLU A 59 -1.00 14.77 -3.44
CA GLU A 59 -2.35 15.20 -3.12
C GLU A 59 -2.62 15.11 -1.62
N TRP A 60 -3.33 16.12 -1.09
CA TRP A 60 -3.85 16.05 0.25
C TRP A 60 -5.09 15.18 0.27
N ARG A 61 -5.04 14.14 1.09
CA ARG A 61 -6.11 13.18 1.32
C ARG A 61 -6.64 13.31 2.74
N ILE A 62 -7.88 12.84 2.92
CA ILE A 62 -8.57 12.88 4.20
C ILE A 62 -9.09 11.48 4.50
N ARG A 63 -8.85 11.01 5.74
CA ARG A 63 -9.36 9.73 6.22
C ARG A 63 -10.13 9.92 7.52
N VAL A 64 -11.36 9.42 7.54
CA VAL A 64 -12.20 9.34 8.74
C VAL A 64 -12.14 7.89 9.24
N PHE A 65 -11.98 7.69 10.52
CA PHE A 65 -11.88 6.37 11.12
C PHE A 65 -13.19 5.91 11.70
N GLU A 66 -13.48 4.62 11.56
CA GLU A 66 -14.53 3.93 12.29
C GLU A 66 -14.00 3.40 13.61
N PRO A 67 -14.88 3.15 14.61
CA PRO A 67 -14.46 2.52 15.85
C PRO A 67 -13.83 1.14 15.64
N SER A 68 -12.94 0.76 16.55
CA SER A 68 -12.43 -0.61 16.57
C SER A 68 -13.56 -1.62 16.70
N SER A 69 -13.45 -2.74 16.00
CA SER A 69 -14.40 -3.83 16.12
C SER A 69 -14.42 -4.38 17.55
N VAL A 70 -15.61 -4.58 18.11
CA VAL A 70 -15.81 -5.16 19.43
C VAL A 70 -16.65 -6.43 19.29
N VAL A 71 -16.17 -7.54 19.83
CA VAL A 71 -16.91 -8.80 19.88
C VAL A 71 -17.20 -9.21 21.32
N LYS A 72 -18.33 -9.90 21.51
CA LYS A 72 -18.77 -10.41 22.82
C LYS A 72 -18.76 -11.93 22.83
N ILE A 73 -18.03 -12.51 23.79
CA ILE A 73 -17.95 -13.97 24.00
C ILE A 73 -18.13 -14.23 25.50
N ASN A 74 -19.10 -15.07 25.87
CA ASN A 74 -19.34 -15.46 27.24
C ASN A 74 -19.37 -14.27 28.25
N ASN A 75 -20.14 -13.23 27.93
CA ASN A 75 -20.27 -11.98 28.68
C ASN A 75 -19.01 -11.09 28.77
N ASN A 76 -17.90 -11.47 28.16
CA ASN A 76 -16.74 -10.61 28.05
C ASN A 76 -16.71 -9.93 26.68
N CYS A 77 -16.32 -8.66 26.65
CA CYS A 77 -16.10 -7.92 25.42
C CYS A 77 -14.61 -7.87 25.07
N TYR A 78 -14.31 -8.07 23.81
CA TYR A 78 -12.95 -8.06 23.26
C TYR A 78 -12.90 -7.02 22.13
N ARG A 79 -12.02 -6.03 22.29
CA ARG A 79 -11.78 -5.02 21.27
C ARG A 79 -10.65 -5.46 20.35
N CYS A 80 -10.82 -5.28 19.06
CA CYS A 80 -9.77 -5.52 18.07
C CYS A 80 -8.63 -4.51 18.24
N ILE A 81 -7.41 -5.01 18.43
CA ILE A 81 -6.19 -4.20 18.60
C ILE A 81 -5.21 -4.35 17.45
N LEU A 82 -5.47 -5.29 16.53
CA LEU A 82 -4.78 -5.47 15.26
C LEU A 82 -5.79 -5.94 14.24
N SER A 83 -5.91 -5.20 13.14
CA SER A 83 -6.84 -5.53 12.06
C SER A 83 -6.48 -6.87 11.43
N HIS A 84 -7.46 -7.73 11.27
CA HIS A 84 -7.28 -9.07 10.70
C HIS A 84 -8.59 -9.62 10.17
N LYS A 85 -8.47 -10.65 9.34
CA LYS A 85 -9.61 -11.44 8.89
C LYS A 85 -9.62 -12.76 9.67
N SER A 86 -10.77 -13.08 10.28
CA SER A 86 -10.93 -14.39 10.94
C SER A 86 -10.96 -15.51 9.91
N PRO A 87 -10.34 -16.66 10.20
CA PRO A 87 -10.31 -17.81 9.29
C PRO A 87 -11.71 -18.39 9.09
N ASN A 88 -11.90 -19.05 7.94
CA ASN A 88 -13.11 -19.80 7.60
C ASN A 88 -12.79 -21.29 7.61
N TYR A 89 -12.95 -21.93 8.73
CA TYR A 89 -12.67 -23.36 8.90
C TYR A 89 -13.93 -24.18 9.13
N THR A 90 -13.87 -25.46 8.75
CA THR A 90 -14.89 -26.47 9.06
C THR A 90 -14.35 -27.45 10.10
N GLN A 91 -15.22 -28.21 10.75
CA GLN A 91 -14.77 -29.33 11.56
C GLN A 91 -14.21 -30.45 10.66
N TRP A 92 -13.06 -31.02 11.05
CA TRP A 92 -12.52 -32.17 10.36
C TRP A 92 -13.56 -33.33 10.30
N GLY A 93 -13.64 -34.00 9.18
CA GLY A 93 -14.57 -35.13 8.97
C GLY A 93 -13.82 -36.34 8.42
N ALA A 94 -14.21 -37.53 8.88
CA ALA A 94 -13.68 -38.79 8.39
C ALA A 94 -14.10 -39.05 6.95
N SER A 95 -13.21 -39.65 6.14
CA SER A 95 -13.43 -40.03 4.74
C SER A 95 -14.00 -38.89 3.88
N LYS A 96 -13.67 -37.67 4.20
CA LYS A 96 -14.10 -36.44 3.51
C LYS A 96 -13.03 -35.99 2.54
N SER A 97 -13.45 -35.51 1.37
CA SER A 97 -12.56 -34.92 0.38
C SER A 97 -12.18 -33.48 0.78
N TYR A 98 -10.89 -33.14 0.67
CA TYR A 98 -10.31 -31.84 0.93
C TYR A 98 -9.39 -31.42 -0.20
N GLN A 99 -9.25 -30.10 -0.39
CA GLN A 99 -8.37 -29.49 -1.39
C GLN A 99 -7.26 -28.69 -0.70
N GLU A 100 -6.17 -28.42 -1.41
CA GLU A 100 -5.11 -27.56 -0.93
C GLU A 100 -5.68 -26.21 -0.43
N GLY A 101 -5.22 -25.77 0.74
CA GLY A 101 -5.68 -24.53 1.39
C GLY A 101 -6.96 -24.68 2.23
N ASP A 102 -7.63 -25.86 2.21
CA ASP A 102 -8.77 -26.07 3.11
C ASP A 102 -8.35 -25.97 4.57
N LEU A 103 -9.22 -25.34 5.38
CA LEU A 103 -8.99 -25.11 6.79
C LEU A 103 -9.94 -25.97 7.64
N VAL A 104 -9.38 -26.69 8.62
CA VAL A 104 -10.18 -27.52 9.53
C VAL A 104 -9.81 -27.27 11.01
N ILE A 105 -10.75 -27.60 11.91
CA ILE A 105 -10.52 -27.71 13.35
C ILE A 105 -10.77 -29.13 13.81
N PRO A 106 -10.11 -29.60 14.88
CA PRO A 106 -10.40 -30.91 15.49
C PRO A 106 -11.79 -30.94 16.13
N ALA A 107 -12.31 -32.13 16.38
CA ALA A 107 -13.59 -32.31 17.07
C ALA A 107 -13.62 -31.68 18.45
N ILE A 108 -12.50 -31.77 19.17
CA ILE A 108 -12.26 -31.02 20.39
C ILE A 108 -11.31 -29.87 20.03
N TYR A 109 -11.83 -28.65 20.05
CA TYR A 109 -11.07 -27.47 19.68
C TYR A 109 -9.92 -27.22 20.67
N ASN A 110 -8.69 -27.11 20.12
CA ASN A 110 -7.45 -26.96 20.93
C ASN A 110 -6.78 -25.58 20.77
N GLY A 111 -7.43 -24.63 20.12
CA GLY A 111 -6.91 -23.26 19.90
C GLY A 111 -6.14 -23.08 18.60
N TYR A 112 -6.11 -24.11 17.75
CA TYR A 112 -5.52 -24.09 16.41
C TYR A 112 -6.57 -24.42 15.35
N TYR A 113 -6.33 -23.96 14.14
CA TYR A 113 -6.89 -24.54 12.91
C TYR A 113 -5.75 -25.12 12.09
N TYR A 114 -6.08 -25.99 11.14
CA TYR A 114 -5.10 -26.73 10.34
C TYR A 114 -5.36 -26.51 8.88
N GLU A 115 -4.32 -26.13 8.16
CA GLU A 115 -4.36 -25.89 6.71
C GLU A 115 -3.80 -27.10 5.98
N LEU A 116 -4.52 -27.53 4.93
CA LEU A 116 -4.05 -28.60 4.06
C LEU A 116 -2.97 -28.06 3.11
N LYS A 117 -1.80 -28.69 3.13
CA LYS A 117 -0.66 -28.35 2.27
C LYS A 117 -0.40 -29.36 1.14
N THR A 118 -1.21 -30.41 1.05
CA THR A 118 -1.09 -31.39 -0.04
C THR A 118 -1.67 -30.81 -1.32
N VAL A 119 -0.84 -30.63 -2.37
CA VAL A 119 -1.16 -29.90 -3.62
C VAL A 119 -2.38 -30.47 -4.35
N ASP A 120 -2.49 -31.82 -4.45
CA ASP A 120 -3.59 -32.44 -5.16
C ASP A 120 -4.83 -32.68 -4.29
N GLY A 121 -4.77 -32.27 -3.00
CA GLY A 121 -5.79 -32.60 -2.04
C GLY A 121 -5.90 -34.12 -1.80
N GLY A 122 -7.09 -34.60 -1.43
CA GLY A 122 -7.35 -36.03 -1.24
C GLY A 122 -8.47 -36.29 -0.24
N ILE A 123 -8.56 -37.55 0.23
CA ILE A 123 -9.58 -38.00 1.16
C ILE A 123 -8.94 -38.24 2.52
N SER A 124 -9.52 -37.69 3.59
CA SER A 124 -9.08 -37.88 4.97
C SER A 124 -9.22 -39.34 5.42
N GLY A 125 -8.51 -39.70 6.46
CA GLY A 125 -8.61 -41.00 7.10
C GLY A 125 -9.98 -41.27 7.72
N THR A 126 -10.19 -42.49 8.22
CA THR A 126 -11.40 -42.88 8.92
C THR A 126 -11.44 -42.44 10.38
N GLU A 127 -10.27 -42.12 10.94
CA GLU A 127 -10.09 -41.62 12.30
C GLU A 127 -9.40 -40.27 12.27
N GLN A 128 -9.76 -39.38 13.20
CA GLN A 128 -9.14 -38.08 13.30
C GLN A 128 -7.66 -38.24 13.69
N PRO A 129 -6.74 -37.59 12.92
CA PRO A 129 -5.32 -37.60 13.31
C PRO A 129 -5.09 -36.88 14.63
N ALA A 130 -3.98 -37.21 15.32
CA ALA A 130 -3.55 -36.49 16.50
C ALA A 130 -3.01 -35.11 16.09
N PHE A 131 -3.89 -34.13 15.98
CA PHE A 131 -3.54 -32.78 15.58
C PHE A 131 -2.55 -32.15 16.55
N PRO A 132 -1.36 -31.64 16.08
CA PRO A 132 -0.34 -31.06 16.95
C PRO A 132 -0.81 -29.75 17.59
N GLU A 133 -0.26 -29.43 18.76
CA GLU A 133 -0.59 -28.22 19.52
C GLU A 133 0.54 -27.18 19.51
N ASN A 134 1.45 -27.26 18.55
CA ASN A 134 2.50 -26.27 18.33
C ASN A 134 2.36 -25.68 16.93
N GLN A 135 2.66 -24.38 16.83
CA GLN A 135 2.62 -23.66 15.56
C GLN A 135 3.60 -24.29 14.56
N ASP A 136 3.18 -24.36 13.30
CA ASP A 136 3.94 -24.87 12.13
C ASP A 136 4.27 -26.38 12.19
N GLU A 137 3.86 -27.09 13.25
CA GLU A 137 3.92 -28.54 13.24
C GLU A 137 2.89 -29.15 12.29
N SER A 138 3.24 -30.27 11.69
CA SER A 138 2.38 -30.97 10.73
C SER A 138 2.02 -32.37 11.19
N VAL A 139 0.90 -32.86 10.69
CA VAL A 139 0.43 -34.24 10.89
C VAL A 139 -0.02 -34.84 9.56
N LEU A 140 0.24 -36.13 9.38
CA LEU A 140 -0.23 -36.89 8.24
C LEU A 140 -1.58 -37.54 8.55
N ASP A 141 -2.51 -37.46 7.59
CA ASP A 141 -3.85 -38.01 7.62
C ASP A 141 -4.17 -38.66 6.27
N ASN A 142 -3.99 -39.96 6.14
CA ASN A 142 -4.21 -40.70 4.89
C ASN A 142 -3.56 -40.06 3.64
N GLY A 143 -2.30 -39.60 3.78
CA GLY A 143 -1.56 -38.92 2.72
C GLY A 143 -1.78 -37.41 2.64
N LEU A 144 -2.71 -36.85 3.40
CA LEU A 144 -2.90 -35.43 3.56
C LEU A 144 -1.96 -34.88 4.64
N THR A 145 -1.33 -33.74 4.37
CA THR A 145 -0.47 -33.04 5.33
C THR A 145 -1.18 -31.81 5.85
N TRP A 146 -1.53 -31.83 7.12
CA TRP A 146 -2.14 -30.71 7.83
C TRP A 146 -1.08 -29.97 8.65
N VAL A 147 -1.06 -28.63 8.56
CA VAL A 147 -0.14 -27.74 9.29
C VAL A 147 -0.91 -26.92 10.31
N ALA A 148 -0.44 -26.90 11.56
CA ALA A 148 -1.06 -26.19 12.66
C ALA A 148 -0.84 -24.68 12.58
N ILE A 149 -1.93 -23.90 12.60
CA ILE A 149 -1.93 -22.45 12.63
C ILE A 149 -2.67 -21.97 13.89
N PRO A 150 -2.04 -21.13 14.75
CA PRO A 150 -2.70 -20.60 15.94
C PRO A 150 -3.90 -19.74 15.60
N ASP A 151 -5.07 -20.04 16.14
CA ASP A 151 -6.30 -19.29 15.87
C ASP A 151 -6.32 -17.94 16.58
N THR A 152 -6.96 -16.97 15.94
CA THR A 152 -7.15 -15.60 16.44
C THR A 152 -8.43 -15.42 17.23
N LYS A 153 -9.29 -16.46 17.36
CA LYS A 153 -10.58 -16.38 18.04
C LYS A 153 -10.44 -15.93 19.49
N PRO A 154 -11.12 -14.84 19.92
CA PRO A 154 -10.96 -14.29 21.26
C PRO A 154 -11.19 -15.31 22.37
N SER A 155 -10.38 -15.24 23.40
CA SER A 155 -10.37 -16.07 24.61
C SER A 155 -10.00 -17.54 24.48
N VAL A 156 -10.05 -18.12 23.30
CA VAL A 156 -9.84 -19.57 23.11
C VAL A 156 -8.78 -19.92 22.08
N GLY A 157 -8.55 -19.07 21.06
CA GLY A 157 -7.47 -19.24 20.09
C GLY A 157 -6.09 -19.01 20.71
N LYS A 158 -5.04 -19.70 20.27
CA LYS A 158 -3.69 -19.56 20.87
C LYS A 158 -3.06 -18.19 20.66
N ASN A 159 -3.41 -17.47 19.57
CA ASN A 159 -2.90 -16.14 19.25
C ASN A 159 -3.90 -15.00 19.51
N TRP A 160 -5.02 -15.25 20.17
CA TRP A 160 -6.06 -14.24 20.32
C TRP A 160 -5.54 -12.92 20.91
N HIS A 161 -4.63 -12.98 21.89
CA HIS A 161 -4.06 -11.82 22.57
C HIS A 161 -3.25 -10.87 21.67
N LYS A 162 -2.82 -11.30 20.49
CA LYS A 162 -2.17 -10.43 19.49
C LYS A 162 -3.18 -9.56 18.75
N PHE A 163 -4.42 -10.00 18.67
CA PHE A 163 -5.47 -9.37 17.85
C PHE A 163 -6.57 -8.73 18.70
N TRP A 164 -6.70 -9.15 19.96
CA TRP A 164 -7.79 -8.75 20.82
C TRP A 164 -7.32 -8.34 22.20
N TYR A 165 -7.96 -7.30 22.72
CA TYR A 165 -7.81 -6.86 24.11
C TYR A 165 -9.15 -7.05 24.84
N LYS A 166 -9.14 -7.78 25.95
CA LYS A 166 -10.31 -7.93 26.83
C LYS A 166 -10.57 -6.57 27.50
N ASN A 167 -11.72 -5.97 27.22
CA ASN A 167 -12.08 -4.68 27.77
C ASN A 167 -13.26 -4.82 28.74
N GLU A 168 -12.99 -4.69 30.01
CA GLU A 168 -13.97 -4.86 31.09
C GLU A 168 -14.97 -3.69 31.18
N ASN A 169 -14.66 -2.55 30.56
CA ASN A 169 -15.52 -1.38 30.52
C ASN A 169 -16.59 -1.44 29.41
N LEU A 170 -16.47 -2.42 28.50
CA LEU A 170 -17.43 -2.60 27.42
C LEU A 170 -18.48 -3.65 27.82
N THR A 171 -19.73 -3.33 27.56
CA THR A 171 -20.87 -4.22 27.86
C THR A 171 -21.54 -4.75 26.60
N GLU A 172 -21.25 -4.13 25.44
CA GLU A 172 -21.84 -4.45 24.15
C GLU A 172 -20.76 -4.79 23.11
N GLY A 173 -21.09 -5.68 22.19
CA GLY A 173 -20.26 -6.10 21.07
C GLY A 173 -21.01 -7.06 20.17
N SER A 174 -20.57 -7.19 18.93
CA SER A 174 -21.11 -8.15 17.98
C SER A 174 -20.73 -9.59 18.38
N GLN A 175 -21.43 -10.57 17.85
CA GLN A 175 -20.99 -11.96 17.98
C GLN A 175 -19.74 -12.19 17.10
N TYR A 176 -18.76 -12.96 17.59
CA TYR A 176 -17.64 -13.38 16.76
C TYR A 176 -18.13 -14.32 15.66
N THR A 177 -17.75 -14.03 14.42
CA THR A 177 -18.08 -14.82 13.23
C THR A 177 -16.82 -15.13 12.44
N GLN A 178 -16.82 -16.27 11.76
CA GLN A 178 -15.76 -16.66 10.83
C GLN A 178 -15.82 -15.82 9.52
N ASN A 179 -14.75 -15.80 8.77
CA ASN A 179 -14.63 -15.11 7.49
C ASN A 179 -15.00 -13.61 7.56
N THR A 180 -14.81 -13.00 8.72
CA THR A 180 -15.14 -11.61 9.00
C THR A 180 -13.87 -10.79 9.18
N SER A 181 -13.82 -9.61 8.55
CA SER A 181 -12.75 -8.65 8.76
C SER A 181 -13.02 -7.84 10.02
N TYR A 182 -12.15 -7.95 10.99
CA TYR A 182 -12.14 -7.17 12.21
C TYR A 182 -11.11 -6.06 12.10
N LYS A 183 -11.50 -4.83 12.43
CA LYS A 183 -10.67 -3.64 12.25
C LYS A 183 -10.30 -3.02 13.59
N ARG A 184 -9.09 -2.51 13.68
CA ARG A 184 -8.64 -1.58 14.71
C ARG A 184 -8.86 -0.16 14.21
N ALA A 185 -9.35 0.74 15.04
CA ALA A 185 -9.41 2.16 14.69
C ALA A 185 -8.00 2.70 14.42
N GLY A 186 -7.85 3.44 13.34
CA GLY A 186 -6.54 3.98 12.92
C GLY A 186 -5.73 3.07 12.00
N ASP A 187 -6.21 1.85 11.71
CA ASP A 187 -5.62 1.02 10.67
C ASP A 187 -6.31 1.27 9.33
N PHE A 188 -5.52 1.42 8.27
CA PHE A 188 -6.02 1.56 6.90
C PHE A 188 -4.94 1.14 5.90
N GLU A 189 -5.36 0.90 4.68
CA GLU A 189 -4.45 0.66 3.55
C GLU A 189 -4.44 1.90 2.67
N LEU A 190 -3.29 2.18 2.06
CA LEU A 190 -3.20 3.18 1.00
C LEU A 190 -4.03 2.71 -0.18
N ASN A 191 -4.59 3.67 -0.93
CA ASN A 191 -5.28 3.34 -2.16
C ASN A 191 -4.26 2.90 -3.22
N ASP A 192 -4.71 2.22 -4.27
CA ASP A 192 -3.85 1.70 -5.33
C ASP A 192 -3.05 2.80 -6.05
N ASP A 193 -3.59 4.02 -6.08
CA ASP A 193 -2.97 5.20 -6.66
C ASP A 193 -1.98 5.90 -5.72
N GLU A 194 -1.84 5.47 -4.47
CA GLU A 194 -0.97 6.08 -3.48
C GLU A 194 0.32 5.25 -3.30
N GLN A 195 1.47 5.92 -3.31
CA GLN A 195 2.78 5.30 -3.13
C GLN A 195 3.27 5.36 -1.68
N THR A 196 3.13 6.52 -1.04
CA THR A 196 3.57 6.74 0.34
C THR A 196 2.93 7.99 0.94
N ILE A 197 3.11 8.17 2.24
CA ILE A 197 2.70 9.38 2.97
C ILE A 197 3.94 10.21 3.31
N GLU A 198 3.98 11.47 2.87
CA GLU A 198 5.10 12.37 3.13
C GLU A 198 4.88 13.27 4.35
N ARG A 199 3.64 13.68 4.57
CA ARG A 199 3.24 14.54 5.69
C ARG A 199 1.88 14.11 6.20
N VAL A 200 1.70 14.26 7.50
CA VAL A 200 0.47 13.83 8.15
C VAL A 200 0.19 14.67 9.38
N PHE A 201 -1.08 14.90 9.66
CA PHE A 201 -1.58 15.46 10.92
C PHE A 201 -3.02 14.97 11.15
N CYS A 202 -3.43 14.91 12.40
CA CYS A 202 -4.82 14.71 12.76
C CYS A 202 -5.50 16.05 13.02
N ARG A 203 -6.76 16.18 12.61
CA ARG A 203 -7.62 17.33 12.92
C ARG A 203 -8.80 16.90 13.77
N LYS A 204 -9.06 17.67 14.81
CA LYS A 204 -10.27 17.55 15.62
C LYS A 204 -10.74 18.94 16.02
N GLN A 205 -12.04 19.26 15.80
CA GLN A 205 -12.65 20.54 16.18
C GLN A 205 -11.83 21.78 15.76
N ASN A 206 -11.36 21.84 14.51
CA ASN A 206 -10.52 22.89 13.94
C ASN A 206 -9.11 23.04 14.56
N GLN A 207 -8.67 22.11 15.38
CA GLN A 207 -7.31 22.06 15.89
C GLN A 207 -6.52 20.95 15.21
N ASP A 208 -5.33 21.28 14.72
CA ASP A 208 -4.40 20.34 14.10
C ASP A 208 -3.43 19.79 15.13
N TYR A 209 -3.28 18.48 15.15
CA TYR A 209 -2.35 17.73 16.00
C TYR A 209 -1.30 17.09 15.11
N LYS A 210 -0.03 17.35 15.43
CA LYS A 210 1.10 16.76 14.70
C LYS A 210 1.10 15.24 14.87
N ILE A 211 1.36 14.52 13.77
CA ILE A 211 1.63 13.09 13.74
C ILE A 211 3.07 12.91 13.25
N ASP A 212 3.83 12.09 13.93
CA ASP A 212 5.18 11.72 13.51
C ASP A 212 5.15 10.39 12.72
N LEU A 213 5.95 10.31 11.66
CA LEU A 213 6.11 9.08 10.87
C LEU A 213 7.18 8.21 11.54
N LEU A 214 6.80 6.99 11.94
CA LEU A 214 7.68 6.04 12.60
C LEU A 214 8.47 5.19 11.62
N ARG A 215 9.70 4.84 11.99
CA ARG A 215 10.50 3.79 11.37
C ARG A 215 10.24 2.45 12.06
N ASP A 216 10.62 1.36 11.42
CA ASP A 216 10.46 -0.01 11.95
C ASP A 216 11.06 -0.16 13.36
N ALA A 217 12.24 0.42 13.61
CA ALA A 217 12.88 0.36 14.91
C ALA A 217 12.08 1.11 15.99
N ASP A 218 11.61 2.32 15.68
CA ASP A 218 10.81 3.14 16.60
C ASP A 218 9.46 2.48 16.90
N PHE A 219 8.88 1.83 15.89
CA PHE A 219 7.65 1.06 16.04
C PHE A 219 7.86 -0.16 16.95
N ALA A 220 9.00 -0.87 16.84
CA ALA A 220 9.29 -2.03 17.70
C ALA A 220 9.28 -1.65 19.19
N ASP A 221 9.79 -0.47 19.53
CA ASP A 221 9.93 0.03 20.90
C ASP A 221 8.67 0.73 21.44
N LEU A 222 7.60 0.79 20.65
CA LEU A 222 6.39 1.52 21.03
C LEU A 222 5.57 0.81 22.12
N ASP A 223 5.44 1.43 23.29
CA ASP A 223 4.65 0.88 24.42
C ASP A 223 3.13 1.05 24.24
N THR A 224 2.71 1.96 23.37
CA THR A 224 1.31 2.41 23.24
C THR A 224 0.51 1.66 22.16
N LYS A 225 1.01 0.54 21.65
CA LYS A 225 0.41 -0.23 20.54
C LYS A 225 -1.06 -0.62 20.78
N TYR A 226 -1.44 -0.82 22.03
CA TYR A 226 -2.76 -1.34 22.42
C TYR A 226 -3.66 -0.31 23.10
N THR A 227 -3.19 0.93 23.23
CA THR A 227 -3.96 1.99 23.90
C THR A 227 -4.82 2.74 22.93
N GLU A 228 -5.91 3.32 23.44
CA GLU A 228 -6.73 4.30 22.72
C GLU A 228 -6.52 5.68 23.34
N SER A 229 -6.14 6.64 22.51
CA SER A 229 -5.94 8.02 22.90
C SER A 229 -5.93 8.92 21.65
N MET A 230 -5.48 10.15 21.81
CA MET A 230 -5.14 11.02 20.69
C MET A 230 -3.96 10.40 19.92
N PRO A 231 -4.08 10.20 18.59
CA PRO A 231 -2.98 9.69 17.78
C PRO A 231 -1.83 10.71 17.74
N VAL A 232 -0.61 10.22 17.84
CA VAL A 232 0.63 11.02 17.76
C VAL A 232 1.64 10.46 16.76
N ASP A 233 1.51 9.19 16.40
CA ASP A 233 2.43 8.48 15.52
C ASP A 233 1.69 7.74 14.41
N LEU A 234 2.31 7.64 13.23
CA LEU A 234 1.85 6.83 12.11
C LEU A 234 2.99 5.92 11.64
N TYR A 235 2.75 4.62 11.65
CA TYR A 235 3.64 3.62 11.12
C TYR A 235 3.13 3.12 9.76
N LEU A 236 4.04 3.00 8.79
CA LEU A 236 3.77 2.50 7.44
C LEU A 236 4.42 1.12 7.30
N GLU A 237 3.60 0.07 7.23
CA GLU A 237 4.05 -1.31 7.04
C GLU A 237 3.94 -1.69 5.56
N GLN A 238 5.07 -1.98 4.92
CA GLN A 238 5.08 -2.43 3.53
C GLN A 238 4.77 -3.93 3.44
N LYS A 239 3.66 -4.28 2.82
CA LYS A 239 3.22 -5.67 2.60
C LYS A 239 3.37 -6.05 1.13
N GLY A 240 4.59 -6.45 0.73
CA GLY A 240 4.90 -6.75 -0.67
C GLY A 240 5.20 -5.51 -1.50
N THR A 241 5.10 -5.62 -2.83
CA THR A 241 5.55 -4.57 -3.75
C THR A 241 4.65 -3.34 -3.78
N ASN A 242 3.35 -3.50 -3.57
CA ASN A 242 2.39 -2.41 -3.82
C ASN A 242 1.42 -2.12 -2.68
N ASN A 243 1.42 -2.89 -1.59
CA ASN A 243 0.47 -2.72 -0.50
C ASN A 243 1.15 -2.13 0.72
N ILE A 244 0.71 -0.95 1.14
CA ILE A 244 1.18 -0.29 2.36
C ILE A 244 0.01 -0.22 3.34
N SER A 245 0.19 -0.87 4.49
CA SER A 245 -0.73 -0.74 5.62
C SER A 245 -0.26 0.37 6.54
N CYS A 246 -1.19 1.20 6.94
CA CYS A 246 -0.94 2.36 7.78
C CYS A 246 -1.55 2.13 9.16
N HIS A 247 -0.82 2.44 10.22
CA HIS A 247 -1.21 2.19 11.59
C HIS A 247 -0.98 3.43 12.46
N LEU A 248 -2.05 4.02 12.98
CA LEU A 248 -1.97 5.13 13.93
C LEU A 248 -1.74 4.64 15.35
N TYR A 249 -0.89 5.32 16.08
CA TYR A 249 -0.59 5.06 17.48
C TYR A 249 -0.59 6.35 18.31
N PRO A 250 -1.20 6.31 19.50
CA PRO A 250 -2.24 5.36 19.92
C PRO A 250 -3.38 5.25 18.93
N SER A 251 -4.19 4.19 19.04
CA SER A 251 -5.44 4.09 18.28
C SER A 251 -6.36 5.27 18.63
N PRO A 252 -7.02 5.93 17.68
CA PRO A 252 -7.91 7.05 17.98
C PRO A 252 -9.07 6.60 18.89
N ASN A 253 -9.19 7.25 20.05
CA ASN A 253 -10.27 7.00 21.01
C ASN A 253 -11.58 7.69 20.62
N GLU A 254 -11.52 8.66 19.73
CA GLU A 254 -12.68 9.34 19.16
C GLU A 254 -12.64 9.25 17.64
N THR A 255 -13.66 8.63 17.08
CA THR A 255 -13.76 8.25 15.67
C THR A 255 -15.00 8.89 15.04
N GLY A 256 -15.19 8.72 13.73
CA GLY A 256 -16.25 9.36 13.00
C GLY A 256 -15.94 10.80 12.62
N LYS A 257 -16.92 11.51 12.10
CA LYS A 257 -16.75 12.87 11.57
C LYS A 257 -16.41 13.92 12.64
N ASP A 258 -16.85 13.69 13.87
CA ASP A 258 -16.60 14.57 15.02
C ASP A 258 -15.37 14.17 15.84
N GLY A 259 -14.78 13.01 15.51
CA GLY A 259 -13.55 12.50 16.10
C GLY A 259 -12.29 13.03 15.43
N TYR A 260 -11.19 12.27 15.57
CA TYR A 260 -9.94 12.57 14.88
C TYR A 260 -10.05 12.21 13.40
N VAL A 261 -9.76 13.17 12.55
CA VAL A 261 -9.72 13.02 11.10
C VAL A 261 -8.27 13.16 10.64
N LEU A 262 -7.75 12.15 9.94
CA LEU A 262 -6.41 12.17 9.40
C LEU A 262 -6.37 12.98 8.11
N HIS A 263 -5.44 13.92 8.04
CA HIS A 263 -5.07 14.62 6.82
C HIS A 263 -3.64 14.22 6.48
N TYR A 264 -3.42 13.74 5.27
CA TYR A 264 -2.10 13.33 4.83
C TYR A 264 -1.81 13.76 3.40
N LEU A 265 -0.53 14.07 3.15
CA LEU A 265 -0.02 14.34 1.82
C LEU A 265 0.51 13.03 1.26
N ALA A 266 -0.23 12.44 0.32
CA ALA A 266 0.18 11.25 -0.39
C ALA A 266 1.04 11.61 -1.59
N SER A 267 2.13 10.86 -1.83
CA SER A 267 2.74 10.74 -3.15
C SER A 267 1.89 9.76 -3.95
N LEU A 268 1.55 10.13 -5.17
CA LEU A 268 0.74 9.32 -6.07
C LEU A 268 1.65 8.50 -6.98
N ARG A 269 1.20 7.29 -7.33
CA ARG A 269 1.84 6.46 -8.35
C ARG A 269 1.54 7.00 -9.73
N ILE A 270 2.47 6.77 -10.62
CA ILE A 270 2.22 6.97 -12.04
C ILE A 270 1.41 5.79 -12.53
N GLU A 271 0.22 6.05 -13.07
CA GLU A 271 -0.51 5.03 -13.82
C GLU A 271 0.28 4.72 -15.10
N ASN A 272 0.33 3.44 -15.50
CA ASN A 272 0.85 3.04 -16.81
C ASN A 272 0.08 3.82 -17.90
N TYR A 273 0.78 4.70 -18.56
CA TYR A 273 0.17 5.56 -19.57
C TYR A 273 -0.06 4.78 -20.87
N GLU A 274 -1.31 4.54 -21.19
CA GLU A 274 -1.70 3.94 -22.47
C GLU A 274 -2.07 5.03 -23.48
N GLY A 275 -1.37 5.05 -24.60
CA GLY A 275 -1.71 5.69 -25.86
C GLY A 275 -2.20 7.14 -25.81
N SER A 276 -3.48 7.34 -26.06
CA SER A 276 -4.11 8.67 -26.24
C SER A 276 -4.52 9.36 -24.92
N LYS A 277 -4.18 8.81 -23.76
CA LYS A 277 -4.50 9.45 -22.48
C LYS A 277 -3.76 10.77 -22.33
N ASP A 278 -4.45 11.75 -21.76
CA ASP A 278 -3.87 13.04 -21.41
C ASP A 278 -2.87 12.85 -20.25
N ILE A 279 -1.65 13.31 -20.46
CA ILE A 279 -0.65 13.37 -19.39
C ILE A 279 -0.84 14.66 -18.61
N SER A 280 -1.10 14.53 -17.31
CA SER A 280 -1.18 15.65 -16.38
C SER A 280 0.22 16.09 -15.92
N LEU A 281 1.12 16.38 -16.86
CA LEU A 281 2.48 16.85 -16.57
C LEU A 281 2.59 18.37 -16.67
N PRO A 282 3.33 19.04 -15.76
CA PRO A 282 3.75 20.42 -15.97
C PRO A 282 4.56 20.55 -17.27
N GLU A 283 4.48 21.71 -17.91
CA GLU A 283 5.07 21.92 -19.24
C GLU A 283 6.59 21.68 -19.30
N ASP A 284 7.28 22.06 -18.21
CA ASP A 284 8.73 21.85 -18.06
C ASP A 284 9.09 20.36 -17.99
N TRP A 285 8.25 19.57 -17.30
CA TRP A 285 8.43 18.11 -17.19
C TRP A 285 8.15 17.39 -18.50
N PHE A 286 7.13 17.82 -19.24
CA PHE A 286 6.85 17.26 -20.56
C PHE A 286 8.07 17.34 -21.49
N LEU A 287 8.75 18.50 -21.49
CA LEU A 287 9.93 18.69 -22.31
C LEU A 287 11.12 17.88 -21.80
N ALA A 288 11.31 17.81 -20.48
CA ALA A 288 12.40 17.04 -19.86
C ALA A 288 12.25 15.54 -20.15
N ILE A 289 11.06 14.97 -19.93
CA ILE A 289 10.77 13.55 -20.18
C ILE A 289 10.94 13.21 -21.66
N LYS A 290 10.48 14.07 -22.57
CA LYS A 290 10.67 13.87 -24.00
C LYS A 290 12.15 13.74 -24.37
N TRP A 291 13.05 14.57 -23.82
CA TRP A 291 14.47 14.51 -24.11
C TRP A 291 15.17 13.37 -23.37
N LEU A 292 14.71 12.98 -22.17
CA LEU A 292 15.16 11.75 -21.50
C LEU A 292 14.86 10.52 -22.36
N LEU A 293 13.65 10.44 -22.91
CA LEU A 293 13.28 9.35 -23.80
C LEU A 293 14.14 9.33 -25.08
N CYS A 294 14.47 10.50 -25.66
CA CYS A 294 15.43 10.57 -26.78
C CYS A 294 16.83 10.09 -26.40
N SER A 295 17.27 10.37 -25.18
CA SER A 295 18.57 9.95 -24.67
C SER A 295 18.63 8.43 -24.51
N GLU A 296 17.63 7.82 -23.88
CA GLU A 296 17.58 6.36 -23.64
C GLU A 296 17.42 5.57 -24.95
N LEU A 297 16.51 5.97 -25.82
CA LEU A 297 16.28 5.32 -27.12
C LEU A 297 17.40 5.52 -28.14
N GLY A 298 18.27 6.51 -27.94
CA GLY A 298 19.32 6.86 -28.92
C GLY A 298 20.26 5.73 -29.26
N GLN A 299 20.50 4.80 -28.32
CA GLN A 299 21.36 3.62 -28.57
C GLN A 299 20.67 2.60 -29.48
N GLU A 300 19.37 2.40 -29.34
CA GLU A 300 18.57 1.47 -30.15
C GLU A 300 18.48 1.95 -31.61
N PHE A 301 18.29 3.25 -31.77
CA PHE A 301 18.21 3.89 -33.10
C PHE A 301 19.59 4.19 -33.72
N GLN A 302 20.69 3.73 -33.10
CA GLN A 302 22.06 3.85 -33.62
C GLN A 302 22.44 5.26 -34.11
N ILE A 303 21.97 6.30 -33.36
CA ILE A 303 22.29 7.67 -33.73
C ILE A 303 23.79 7.97 -33.57
N PRO A 304 24.38 8.92 -34.36
CA PRO A 304 25.78 9.29 -34.22
C PRO A 304 26.15 9.72 -32.81
N LEU A 305 27.35 9.37 -32.36
CA LEU A 305 27.83 9.61 -30.98
C LEU A 305 27.75 11.10 -30.55
N ASP A 306 28.04 12.00 -31.46
CA ASP A 306 27.94 13.45 -31.25
C ASP A 306 26.50 13.90 -30.99
N GLN A 307 25.55 13.32 -31.71
CA GLN A 307 24.12 13.53 -31.50
C GLN A 307 23.66 12.93 -30.15
N GLN A 308 24.14 11.71 -29.77
CA GLN A 308 23.85 11.10 -28.51
C GLN A 308 24.31 11.99 -27.34
N ILE A 309 25.57 12.46 -27.39
CA ILE A 309 26.13 13.35 -26.37
C ILE A 309 25.32 14.67 -26.26
N TYR A 310 24.81 15.17 -27.39
CA TYR A 310 23.95 16.36 -27.39
C TYR A 310 22.60 16.05 -26.67
N ASN A 311 21.96 14.92 -26.99
CA ASN A 311 20.68 14.50 -26.42
C ASN A 311 20.82 14.34 -24.90
N ASP A 312 21.87 13.63 -24.43
CA ASP A 312 22.15 13.39 -23.02
C ASP A 312 22.30 14.71 -22.25
N ARG A 313 23.14 15.62 -22.73
CA ARG A 313 23.34 16.94 -22.11
C ARG A 313 22.06 17.78 -22.11
N LYS A 314 21.24 17.65 -23.14
CA LYS A 314 19.97 18.37 -23.23
C LYS A 314 18.96 17.81 -22.25
N ALA A 315 18.88 16.48 -22.13
CA ALA A 315 18.04 15.78 -21.17
C ALA A 315 18.39 16.19 -19.73
N ASP A 316 19.67 16.07 -19.35
CA ASP A 316 20.17 16.43 -18.02
C ASP A 316 19.86 17.90 -17.66
N LYS A 317 20.11 18.80 -18.60
CA LYS A 317 19.81 20.22 -18.39
C LYS A 317 18.34 20.46 -18.14
N LEU A 318 17.46 19.92 -18.98
CA LEU A 318 16.01 20.12 -18.86
C LEU A 318 15.44 19.47 -17.61
N LEU A 319 15.91 18.27 -17.26
CA LEU A 319 15.55 17.60 -16.01
C LEU A 319 15.95 18.46 -14.79
N SER A 320 17.19 18.97 -14.79
CA SER A 320 17.67 19.86 -13.71
C SER A 320 16.84 21.15 -13.60
N GLU A 321 16.39 21.72 -14.72
CA GLU A 321 15.52 22.89 -14.76
C GLU A 321 14.12 22.56 -14.22
N ALA A 322 13.50 21.46 -14.69
CA ALA A 322 12.20 21.00 -14.23
C ALA A 322 12.19 20.74 -12.70
N MET A 323 13.23 20.10 -12.20
CA MET A 323 13.38 19.83 -10.76
C MET A 323 13.52 21.13 -9.93
N LYS A 324 14.16 22.17 -10.44
CA LYS A 324 14.29 23.46 -9.75
C LYS A 324 12.97 24.20 -9.68
N THR A 325 12.21 24.18 -10.76
CA THR A 325 10.92 24.90 -10.87
C THR A 325 9.86 24.31 -9.95
N ASN A 326 9.88 22.99 -9.76
CA ASN A 326 8.89 22.26 -8.97
C ASN A 326 9.27 22.02 -7.50
N ARG A 327 10.43 22.49 -7.03
CA ARG A 327 10.72 22.45 -5.60
C ARG A 327 9.75 23.38 -4.86
N PRO A 328 9.05 22.90 -3.82
CA PRO A 328 8.22 23.77 -3.01
C PRO A 328 9.10 24.90 -2.51
N LYS A 329 8.77 26.14 -2.84
CA LYS A 329 9.45 27.32 -2.27
C LYS A 329 9.25 27.24 -0.76
N ILE A 330 10.30 26.92 -0.03
CA ILE A 330 10.29 26.99 1.43
C ILE A 330 10.19 28.49 1.73
N VAL A 331 8.97 28.96 1.96
CA VAL A 331 8.75 30.28 2.55
C VAL A 331 9.18 30.14 4.00
N THR A 332 10.43 30.48 4.29
CA THR A 332 10.89 30.68 5.66
C THR A 332 10.06 31.84 6.23
N ARG A 333 8.97 31.51 6.93
CA ARG A 333 8.33 32.50 7.81
C ARG A 333 9.32 32.75 8.90
N SER A 334 10.04 33.87 8.81
CA SER A 334 10.72 34.46 9.93
C SER A 334 9.64 34.78 10.99
N VAL A 335 9.59 33.94 12.02
CA VAL A 335 8.81 34.27 13.22
C VAL A 335 9.50 35.45 13.83
N ILE A 336 8.98 36.65 13.59
CA ILE A 336 9.33 37.84 14.36
C ILE A 336 8.83 37.52 15.77
N LYS A 337 9.77 37.13 16.66
CA LYS A 337 9.51 37.14 18.09
C LYS A 337 9.32 38.59 18.46
N SER A 338 8.08 39.03 18.64
CA SER A 338 7.79 40.25 19.34
C SER A 338 8.29 40.06 20.78
N ALA A 339 9.36 40.75 21.12
CA ALA A 339 9.76 40.91 22.50
C ALA A 339 8.74 41.83 23.20
N TYR A 340 8.06 41.25 24.17
CA TYR A 340 7.47 41.95 25.31
C TYR A 340 7.85 41.19 26.57
#